data_e0d39a90fd2a1a239969a7393ec469b9
#
_entry.id   e0d39a90fd2a1a239969a7393ec469b9
#
_cell.length_a   1.000
_cell.length_b   1.000
_cell.length_c   1.000
_cell.angle_alpha   90.00
_cell.angle_beta   90.00
_cell.angle_gamma   90.00
#
_symmetry.space_group_name_H-M   'P 1'
#
loop_
_entity.id
_entity.type
_entity.pdbx_description
1 polymer ?
#
loop_
_entity_poly.entity_id
_entity_poly.type
_entity_poly.pdbx_seq_one_letter_code
_entity_poly.pdbx_strand_id
1 'polypeptide(L)'
;MTASLSTHQAAQDSSRHDHLALQRAGLRPLVPAKLPLHLVETEGQLQIHTASYRGSFSSVLSQAVRSAGLGSRVVIAQFLKGGVNQGPDGQVQLCGGLSWLRPAVPACVSEPGQPQVEEAVDAIWQICSQHLRSGEVDQLVLDEVGLAVALGYIPEQTLLAALQQRSTAVDVIITGPSIPPSVMAMADQVTQLRRGL
;
A
#
# COMPACT_ATOMS: atom_id res chain seq x y z
N MET A 1 -1.73 -27.86 -46.55
CA MET A 1 -1.36 -26.71 -45.68
C MET A 1 -1.60 -25.44 -46.48
N THR A 2 -2.81 -24.91 -46.53
CA THR A 2 -3.13 -23.57 -47.07
C THR A 2 -4.60 -23.26 -46.69
N ALA A 3 -4.79 -22.66 -45.52
CA ALA A 3 -6.10 -22.14 -45.16
C ALA A 3 -5.91 -21.03 -44.06
N SER A 4 -5.32 -19.89 -44.46
CA SER A 4 -5.23 -18.75 -43.51
C SER A 4 -5.19 -17.37 -44.20
N LEU A 5 -5.65 -17.22 -45.41
CA LEU A 5 -5.63 -15.92 -46.10
C LEU A 5 -7.02 -15.41 -46.54
N SER A 6 -8.10 -16.17 -46.29
CA SER A 6 -9.42 -15.81 -46.79
C SER A 6 -10.29 -14.96 -45.86
N THR A 7 -10.01 -14.91 -44.58
CA THR A 7 -10.84 -14.20 -43.61
C THR A 7 -10.52 -12.69 -43.46
N HIS A 8 -9.31 -12.26 -43.78
CA HIS A 8 -8.95 -10.85 -43.67
C HIS A 8 -9.47 -9.99 -44.86
N GLN A 9 -9.63 -10.58 -46.02
CA GLN A 9 -10.08 -9.85 -47.21
C GLN A 9 -11.62 -9.65 -47.20
N ALA A 10 -12.36 -10.58 -46.65
CA ALA A 10 -13.83 -10.48 -46.53
C ALA A 10 -14.25 -9.37 -45.50
N ALA A 11 -13.49 -9.18 -44.45
CA ALA A 11 -13.77 -8.12 -43.45
C ALA A 11 -13.48 -6.72 -43.98
N GLN A 12 -12.51 -6.56 -44.89
CA GLN A 12 -12.19 -5.26 -45.49
C GLN A 12 -13.17 -4.84 -46.58
N ASP A 13 -13.75 -5.80 -47.32
CA ASP A 13 -14.75 -5.51 -48.33
C ASP A 13 -16.11 -5.17 -47.73
N SER A 14 -16.51 -5.82 -46.63
CA SER A 14 -17.73 -5.48 -45.88
C SER A 14 -17.70 -4.05 -45.34
N SER A 15 -16.57 -3.64 -44.79
CA SER A 15 -16.38 -2.28 -44.25
C SER A 15 -16.45 -1.19 -45.33
N ARG A 16 -15.98 -1.47 -46.55
CA ARG A 16 -16.08 -0.53 -47.69
C ARG A 16 -17.48 -0.39 -48.23
N HIS A 17 -18.28 -1.45 -48.26
CA HIS A 17 -19.65 -1.39 -48.72
C HIS A 17 -20.56 -0.61 -47.78
N ASP A 18 -20.37 -0.74 -46.46
CA ASP A 18 -21.09 0.04 -45.44
C ASP A 18 -20.74 1.54 -45.51
N HIS A 19 -19.50 1.87 -45.77
CA HIS A 19 -19.08 3.29 -45.92
C HIS A 19 -19.72 3.97 -47.14
N LEU A 20 -19.85 3.26 -48.23
CA LEU A 20 -20.47 3.78 -49.47
C LEU A 20 -22.00 3.88 -49.34
N ALA A 21 -22.63 3.00 -48.58
CA ALA A 21 -24.05 3.04 -48.29
C ALA A 21 -24.42 4.23 -47.39
N LEU A 22 -23.60 4.56 -46.41
CA LEU A 22 -23.79 5.70 -45.51
C LEU A 22 -23.60 7.03 -46.25
N GLN A 23 -22.68 7.12 -47.19
CA GLN A 23 -22.49 8.34 -48.01
C GLN A 23 -23.68 8.63 -48.92
N ARG A 24 -24.35 7.63 -49.44
CA ARG A 24 -25.58 7.81 -50.26
C ARG A 24 -26.80 8.25 -49.47
N ALA A 25 -26.85 7.98 -48.16
CA ALA A 25 -27.92 8.38 -47.25
C ALA A 25 -27.74 9.78 -46.66
N GLY A 26 -26.66 10.52 -46.97
CA GLY A 26 -26.36 11.84 -46.41
C GLY A 26 -26.04 11.81 -44.90
N LEU A 27 -25.88 10.63 -44.31
CA LEU A 27 -25.56 10.45 -42.91
C LEU A 27 -24.02 10.55 -42.74
N ARG A 28 -23.56 11.60 -42.07
CA ARG A 28 -22.17 11.68 -41.63
C ARG A 28 -21.90 10.53 -40.65
N PRO A 29 -20.85 9.71 -40.87
CA PRO A 29 -20.46 8.73 -39.85
C PRO A 29 -20.18 9.46 -38.54
N LEU A 30 -20.87 9.11 -37.48
CA LEU A 30 -20.54 9.50 -36.12
C LEU A 30 -19.15 8.91 -35.80
N VAL A 31 -18.12 9.70 -36.03
CA VAL A 31 -16.80 9.38 -35.49
C VAL A 31 -16.97 9.41 -33.98
N PRO A 32 -16.81 8.31 -33.26
CA PRO A 32 -16.87 8.36 -31.81
C PRO A 32 -15.81 9.34 -31.33
N ALA A 33 -16.23 10.44 -30.72
CA ALA A 33 -15.32 11.35 -30.08
C ALA A 33 -14.48 10.53 -29.10
N LYS A 34 -13.17 10.44 -29.33
CA LYS A 34 -12.27 9.91 -28.34
C LYS A 34 -12.38 10.83 -27.12
N LEU A 35 -13.20 10.42 -26.18
CA LEU A 35 -13.19 11.04 -24.86
C LEU A 35 -11.74 10.95 -24.36
N PRO A 36 -11.15 12.07 -23.95
CA PRO A 36 -9.82 12.00 -23.34
C PRO A 36 -9.97 11.10 -22.11
N LEU A 37 -9.28 9.97 -22.12
CA LEU A 37 -9.09 9.17 -20.92
C LEU A 37 -8.26 10.04 -19.98
N HIS A 38 -8.92 10.71 -19.04
CA HIS A 38 -8.25 11.26 -17.88
C HIS A 38 -7.72 10.07 -17.09
N LEU A 39 -6.41 9.85 -17.14
CA LEU A 39 -5.76 9.02 -16.14
C LEU A 39 -5.99 9.74 -14.80
N VAL A 40 -6.92 9.22 -14.01
CA VAL A 40 -7.04 9.60 -12.60
C VAL A 40 -5.87 8.94 -11.92
N GLU A 41 -4.89 9.73 -11.51
CA GLU A 41 -3.84 9.24 -10.62
C GLU A 41 -4.54 8.79 -9.34
N THR A 42 -4.36 7.51 -8.99
CA THR A 42 -4.93 6.98 -7.75
C THR A 42 -4.15 7.56 -6.58
N GLU A 43 -4.82 8.38 -5.78
CA GLU A 43 -4.23 8.85 -4.52
C GLU A 43 -4.19 7.71 -3.51
N GLY A 44 -3.02 7.53 -2.88
CA GLY A 44 -2.83 6.56 -1.81
C GLY A 44 -3.60 6.96 -0.55
N GLN A 45 -4.22 5.98 0.08
CA GLN A 45 -5.06 6.14 1.26
C GLN A 45 -4.28 5.91 2.56
N LEU A 46 -4.70 6.60 3.63
CA LEU A 46 -4.31 6.30 5.00
C LEU A 46 -5.41 5.48 5.67
N GLN A 47 -5.16 4.20 5.88
CA GLN A 47 -6.08 3.27 6.51
C GLN A 47 -5.60 2.87 7.90
N ILE A 48 -6.50 2.80 8.86
CA ILE A 48 -6.21 2.36 10.23
C ILE A 48 -7.04 1.14 10.58
N HIS A 49 -6.37 0.08 11.03
CA HIS A 49 -6.98 -1.11 11.59
C HIS A 49 -6.58 -1.22 13.07
N THR A 50 -7.47 -0.91 13.99
CA THR A 50 -7.19 -0.88 15.42
C THR A 50 -8.01 -1.88 16.21
N ALA A 51 -7.55 -2.21 17.39
CA ALA A 51 -8.25 -3.03 18.39
C ALA A 51 -7.88 -2.56 19.80
N SER A 52 -8.71 -2.85 20.79
CA SER A 52 -8.42 -2.55 22.21
C SER A 52 -7.36 -3.48 22.81
N TYR A 53 -6.81 -4.39 22.05
CA TYR A 53 -5.83 -5.38 22.49
C TYR A 53 -4.69 -5.52 21.48
N ARG A 54 -3.54 -5.94 21.96
CA ARG A 54 -2.41 -6.31 21.12
C ARG A 54 -2.72 -7.64 20.43
N GLY A 55 -2.82 -7.64 19.12
CA GLY A 55 -3.22 -8.83 18.37
C GLY A 55 -2.60 -8.90 16.99
N SER A 56 -2.96 -9.90 16.24
CA SER A 56 -2.53 -10.06 14.86
C SER A 56 -3.58 -9.50 13.92
N PHE A 57 -3.15 -8.65 13.00
CA PHE A 57 -3.95 -8.16 11.87
C PHE A 57 -3.62 -9.00 10.63
N SER A 58 -3.78 -10.31 10.74
CA SER A 58 -3.40 -11.28 9.71
C SER A 58 -4.05 -11.02 8.35
N SER A 59 -5.28 -10.51 8.32
CA SER A 59 -5.97 -10.12 7.09
C SER A 59 -5.22 -9.00 6.35
N VAL A 60 -4.76 -7.98 7.07
CA VAL A 60 -3.96 -6.87 6.51
C VAL A 60 -2.63 -7.39 5.97
N LEU A 61 -1.91 -8.19 6.77
CA LEU A 61 -0.63 -8.77 6.34
C LEU A 61 -0.80 -9.68 5.12
N SER A 62 -1.85 -10.50 5.09
CA SER A 62 -2.16 -11.37 3.95
C SER A 62 -2.49 -10.57 2.69
N GLN A 63 -3.19 -9.45 2.83
CA GLN A 63 -3.49 -8.55 1.71
C GLN A 63 -2.22 -7.87 1.20
N ALA A 64 -1.33 -7.41 2.08
CA ALA A 64 -0.05 -6.82 1.72
C ALA A 64 0.82 -7.82 0.92
N VAL A 65 0.92 -9.07 1.38
CA VAL A 65 1.62 -10.15 0.65
C VAL A 65 0.98 -10.41 -0.72
N ARG A 66 -0.34 -10.39 -0.82
CA ARG A 66 -1.05 -10.54 -2.09
C ARG A 66 -0.77 -9.38 -3.04
N SER A 67 -0.79 -8.15 -2.56
CA SER A 67 -0.47 -6.95 -3.37
C SER A 67 0.95 -7.05 -3.93
N ALA A 68 1.91 -7.46 -3.11
CA ALA A 68 3.28 -7.69 -3.55
C ALA A 68 3.36 -8.79 -4.62
N GLY A 69 2.61 -9.89 -4.47
CA GLY A 69 2.52 -10.96 -5.46
C GLY A 69 1.89 -10.51 -6.80
N LEU A 70 1.14 -9.43 -6.79
CA LEU A 70 0.56 -8.80 -7.99
C LEU A 70 1.46 -7.70 -8.60
N GLY A 71 2.65 -7.49 -8.03
CA GLY A 71 3.66 -6.58 -8.57
C GLY A 71 3.80 -5.25 -7.84
N SER A 72 3.03 -5.00 -6.76
CA SER A 72 3.21 -3.82 -5.94
C SER A 72 4.49 -3.90 -5.11
N ARG A 73 5.14 -2.76 -4.89
CA ARG A 73 6.27 -2.61 -3.98
C ARG A 73 5.73 -2.38 -2.58
N VAL A 74 5.88 -3.34 -1.70
CA VAL A 74 5.29 -3.34 -0.36
C VAL A 74 6.35 -3.40 0.72
N VAL A 75 6.23 -2.57 1.74
CA VAL A 75 7.04 -2.65 2.96
C VAL A 75 6.12 -2.93 4.14
N ILE A 76 6.46 -3.94 4.93
CA ILE A 76 5.83 -4.24 6.22
C ILE A 76 6.85 -3.95 7.32
N ALA A 77 6.54 -3.02 8.21
CA ALA A 77 7.33 -2.69 9.38
C ALA A 77 6.57 -3.04 10.67
N GLN A 78 7.10 -4.01 11.42
CA GLN A 78 6.52 -4.46 12.70
C GLN A 78 7.38 -3.91 13.85
N PHE A 79 7.03 -2.74 14.38
CA PHE A 79 7.87 -1.94 15.27
C PHE A 79 8.24 -2.60 16.60
N LEU A 80 7.39 -3.45 17.14
CA LEU A 80 7.56 -4.02 18.48
C LEU A 80 7.67 -5.55 18.50
N LYS A 81 7.80 -6.18 17.34
CA LYS A 81 7.91 -7.64 17.20
C LYS A 81 9.35 -8.04 16.89
N GLY A 82 10.12 -8.33 17.93
CA GLY A 82 11.48 -8.86 17.83
C GLY A 82 11.54 -10.39 17.70
N GLY A 83 12.66 -10.97 18.05
CA GLY A 83 12.91 -12.42 18.06
C GLY A 83 13.43 -13.01 16.75
N VAL A 84 13.56 -12.21 15.69
CA VAL A 84 14.13 -12.58 14.40
C VAL A 84 14.98 -11.43 13.87
N ASN A 85 16.05 -11.73 13.16
CA ASN A 85 16.90 -10.72 12.54
C ASN A 85 16.27 -10.25 11.22
N GLN A 86 15.45 -9.23 11.30
CA GLN A 86 14.76 -8.55 10.18
C GLN A 86 14.88 -7.02 10.28
N GLY A 87 15.92 -6.53 10.97
CA GLY A 87 16.28 -5.11 11.01
C GLY A 87 16.86 -4.62 9.68
N PRO A 88 17.39 -3.38 9.62
CA PRO A 88 17.93 -2.81 8.40
C PRO A 88 18.95 -3.68 7.67
N ASP A 89 19.83 -4.34 8.43
CA ASP A 89 20.86 -5.24 7.89
C ASP A 89 20.35 -6.68 7.65
N GLY A 90 19.24 -7.06 8.26
CA GLY A 90 18.61 -8.38 8.16
C GLY A 90 17.22 -8.35 7.49
N GLN A 91 16.93 -7.31 6.73
CA GLN A 91 15.70 -7.15 5.99
C GLN A 91 15.42 -8.37 5.11
N VAL A 92 14.26 -8.98 5.29
CA VAL A 92 13.83 -10.08 4.45
C VAL A 92 13.10 -9.55 3.24
N GLN A 93 13.67 -9.81 2.07
CA GLN A 93 12.99 -9.60 0.80
C GLN A 93 12.29 -10.89 0.37
N LEU A 94 10.98 -10.82 0.27
CA LEU A 94 10.15 -11.92 -0.22
C LEU A 94 9.76 -11.69 -1.69
N CYS A 95 8.98 -12.59 -2.26
CA CYS A 95 8.53 -12.50 -3.65
C CYS A 95 7.83 -11.15 -3.95
N GLY A 96 7.90 -10.72 -5.21
CA GLY A 96 7.11 -9.61 -5.74
C GLY A 96 7.45 -8.21 -5.22
N GLY A 97 8.63 -8.00 -4.64
CA GLY A 97 8.99 -6.67 -4.11
C GLY A 97 8.48 -6.40 -2.70
N LEU A 98 8.21 -7.44 -1.91
CA LEU A 98 7.87 -7.35 -0.49
C LEU A 98 9.12 -7.30 0.36
N SER A 99 9.27 -6.24 1.15
CA SER A 99 10.26 -6.10 2.20
C SER A 99 9.58 -6.17 3.57
N TRP A 100 10.16 -6.94 4.49
CA TRP A 100 9.63 -7.12 5.84
C TRP A 100 10.68 -6.79 6.89
N LEU A 101 10.39 -5.82 7.75
CA LEU A 101 11.27 -5.25 8.75
C LEU A 101 10.77 -5.53 10.17
N ARG A 102 11.69 -5.83 11.07
CA ARG A 102 11.45 -5.92 12.52
C ARG A 102 12.65 -5.34 13.26
N PRO A 103 12.48 -4.82 14.50
CA PRO A 103 13.61 -4.35 15.29
C PRO A 103 14.55 -5.51 15.61
N ALA A 104 15.85 -5.25 15.57
CA ALA A 104 16.91 -6.20 15.92
C ALA A 104 16.99 -6.38 17.44
N VAL A 105 15.92 -6.90 18.04
CA VAL A 105 15.81 -7.17 19.48
C VAL A 105 15.40 -8.62 19.73
N PRO A 106 15.80 -9.22 20.89
CA PRO A 106 15.64 -10.66 21.11
C PRO A 106 14.19 -11.11 21.32
N ALA A 107 13.28 -10.21 21.67
CA ALA A 107 11.90 -10.56 21.99
C ALA A 107 10.93 -9.43 21.58
N CYS A 108 9.63 -9.72 21.70
CA CYS A 108 8.61 -8.69 21.52
C CYS A 108 8.70 -7.63 22.64
N VAL A 109 8.65 -6.37 22.24
CA VAL A 109 8.75 -5.23 23.14
C VAL A 109 7.38 -4.94 23.75
N SER A 110 7.31 -4.78 25.07
CA SER A 110 6.10 -4.43 25.82
C SER A 110 6.31 -3.36 26.88
N GLU A 111 7.54 -2.95 27.12
CA GLU A 111 7.90 -1.97 28.15
C GLU A 111 8.67 -0.79 27.55
N PRO A 112 8.51 0.42 28.10
CA PRO A 112 9.23 1.60 27.68
C PRO A 112 10.69 1.63 28.21
N GLY A 113 11.49 2.57 27.68
CA GLY A 113 12.75 2.98 28.28
C GLY A 113 13.92 2.00 28.14
N GLN A 114 13.92 1.19 27.10
CA GLN A 114 15.04 0.28 26.78
C GLN A 114 15.90 0.89 25.66
N PRO A 115 17.14 1.38 25.94
CA PRO A 115 17.95 2.11 24.96
C PRO A 115 18.25 1.29 23.68
N GLN A 116 18.50 -0.02 23.81
CA GLN A 116 18.74 -0.89 22.65
C GLN A 116 17.51 -1.04 21.77
N VAL A 117 16.31 -1.01 22.37
CA VAL A 117 15.04 -1.06 21.64
C VAL A 117 14.78 0.25 20.94
N GLU A 118 15.08 1.37 21.60
CA GLU A 118 14.93 2.72 21.04
C GLU A 118 15.73 2.86 19.75
N GLU A 119 17.01 2.49 19.78
CA GLU A 119 17.89 2.52 18.61
C GLU A 119 17.36 1.61 17.49
N ALA A 120 16.93 0.39 17.82
CA ALA A 120 16.42 -0.56 16.84
C ALA A 120 15.08 -0.12 16.23
N VAL A 121 14.19 0.49 17.00
CA VAL A 121 12.92 1.04 16.53
C VAL A 121 13.16 2.28 15.67
N ASP A 122 14.08 3.17 16.09
CA ASP A 122 14.42 4.35 15.29
C ASP A 122 15.01 3.96 13.94
N ALA A 123 15.88 2.97 13.87
CA ALA A 123 16.44 2.49 12.61
C ALA A 123 15.35 2.06 11.61
N ILE A 124 14.31 1.36 12.06
CA ILE A 124 13.17 1.00 11.22
C ILE A 124 12.35 2.23 10.86
N TRP A 125 12.13 3.13 11.81
CA TRP A 125 11.38 4.36 11.58
C TRP A 125 12.01 5.24 10.51
N GLN A 126 13.33 5.36 10.49
CA GLN A 126 14.04 6.12 9.45
C GLN A 126 13.76 5.57 8.05
N ILE A 127 13.78 4.24 7.88
CA ILE A 127 13.44 3.59 6.59
C ILE A 127 11.99 3.90 6.21
N CYS A 128 11.03 3.72 7.14
CA CYS A 128 9.63 4.00 6.88
C CYS A 128 9.39 5.47 6.51
N SER A 129 10.02 6.39 7.24
CA SER A 129 9.94 7.84 6.98
C SER A 129 10.47 8.22 5.60
N GLN A 130 11.54 7.55 5.15
CA GLN A 130 12.08 7.74 3.81
C GLN A 130 11.08 7.27 2.76
N HIS A 131 10.48 6.08 2.91
CA HIS A 131 9.48 5.56 1.97
C HIS A 131 8.22 6.42 1.92
N LEU A 132 7.76 6.94 3.05
CA LEU A 132 6.65 7.89 3.09
C LEU A 132 6.91 9.12 2.23
N ARG A 133 8.12 9.68 2.30
CA ARG A 133 8.49 10.89 1.55
C ARG A 133 8.80 10.62 0.08
N SER A 134 9.55 9.56 -0.20
CA SER A 134 10.06 9.29 -1.56
C SER A 134 8.98 8.78 -2.52
N GLY A 135 7.95 8.11 -2.01
CA GLY A 135 6.95 7.45 -2.87
C GLY A 135 7.51 6.25 -3.65
N GLU A 136 8.67 5.72 -3.24
CA GLU A 136 9.29 4.56 -3.92
C GLU A 136 8.56 3.25 -3.69
N VAL A 137 7.65 3.19 -2.70
CA VAL A 137 6.79 2.05 -2.42
C VAL A 137 5.35 2.37 -2.75
N ASP A 138 4.59 1.36 -3.16
CA ASP A 138 3.18 1.50 -3.47
C ASP A 138 2.33 1.33 -2.19
N GLN A 139 2.81 0.51 -1.24
CA GLN A 139 2.12 0.28 0.04
C GLN A 139 3.10 0.15 1.21
N LEU A 140 2.80 0.82 2.32
CA LEU A 140 3.55 0.76 3.57
C LEU A 140 2.62 0.34 4.72
N VAL A 141 2.93 -0.78 5.37
CA VAL A 141 2.22 -1.28 6.56
C VAL A 141 3.05 -0.97 7.81
N LEU A 142 2.50 -0.16 8.72
CA LEU A 142 3.09 0.24 9.99
C LEU A 142 2.40 -0.52 11.14
N ASP A 143 2.90 -1.72 11.46
CA ASP A 143 2.31 -2.59 12.49
C ASP A 143 2.82 -2.23 13.88
N GLU A 144 1.88 -1.95 14.79
CA GLU A 144 2.11 -1.53 16.18
C GLU A 144 2.81 -0.15 16.33
N VAL A 145 2.81 0.71 15.31
CA VAL A 145 3.41 2.04 15.42
C VAL A 145 2.72 2.91 16.48
N GLY A 146 1.40 2.82 16.65
CA GLY A 146 0.66 3.53 17.69
C GLY A 146 1.08 3.09 19.10
N LEU A 147 1.35 1.80 19.30
CA LEU A 147 1.88 1.31 20.56
C LEU A 147 3.33 1.75 20.77
N ALA A 148 4.15 1.82 19.72
CA ALA A 148 5.51 2.37 19.79
C ALA A 148 5.50 3.84 20.23
N VAL A 149 4.52 4.62 19.77
CA VAL A 149 4.28 6.00 20.23
C VAL A 149 3.88 6.02 21.72
N ALA A 150 2.93 5.17 22.12
CA ALA A 150 2.46 5.10 23.50
C ALA A 150 3.57 4.67 24.49
N LEU A 151 4.52 3.86 24.05
CA LEU A 151 5.70 3.46 24.82
C LEU A 151 6.86 4.49 24.76
N GLY A 152 6.69 5.56 24.00
CA GLY A 152 7.70 6.65 23.91
C GLY A 152 8.87 6.39 22.97
N TYR A 153 8.85 5.30 22.18
CA TYR A 153 9.92 5.01 21.21
C TYR A 153 9.86 5.89 19.96
N ILE A 154 8.67 6.36 19.60
CA ILE A 154 8.47 7.29 18.48
C ILE A 154 7.67 8.47 18.99
N PRO A 155 8.16 9.72 18.87
CA PRO A 155 7.38 10.89 19.24
C PRO A 155 6.13 11.03 18.35
N GLU A 156 4.96 11.28 18.95
CA GLU A 156 3.70 11.45 18.21
C GLU A 156 3.79 12.50 17.11
N GLN A 157 4.43 13.63 17.41
CA GLN A 157 4.61 14.72 16.44
C GLN A 157 5.45 14.30 15.23
N THR A 158 6.43 13.42 15.43
CA THR A 158 7.25 12.88 14.34
C THR A 158 6.42 12.00 13.43
N LEU A 159 5.57 11.13 13.99
CA LEU A 159 4.64 10.29 13.21
C LEU A 159 3.64 11.16 12.43
N LEU A 160 3.03 12.15 13.09
CA LEU A 160 2.07 13.07 12.45
C LEU A 160 2.70 13.83 11.28
N ALA A 161 3.88 14.43 11.51
CA ALA A 161 4.58 15.18 10.47
C ALA A 161 4.93 14.30 9.26
N ALA A 162 5.37 13.07 9.49
CA ALA A 162 5.69 12.13 8.41
C ALA A 162 4.44 11.73 7.60
N LEU A 163 3.31 11.49 8.27
CA LEU A 163 2.04 11.17 7.60
C LEU A 163 1.47 12.37 6.82
N GLN A 164 1.62 13.59 7.34
CA GLN A 164 1.20 14.81 6.65
C GLN A 164 2.03 15.11 5.39
N GLN A 165 3.31 14.77 5.43
CA GLN A 165 4.26 15.02 4.35
C GLN A 165 4.42 13.81 3.41
N ARG A 166 3.61 12.75 3.59
CA ARG A 166 3.71 11.56 2.74
C ARG A 166 3.44 11.88 1.29
N SER A 167 4.09 11.16 0.41
CA SER A 167 3.75 11.14 -1.01
C SER A 167 2.30 10.69 -1.19
N THR A 168 1.54 11.39 -2.01
CA THR A 168 0.14 11.04 -2.33
C THR A 168 0.00 9.72 -3.09
N ALA A 169 1.10 9.15 -3.59
CA ALA A 169 1.10 7.87 -4.30
C ALA A 169 1.18 6.65 -3.37
N VAL A 170 1.45 6.84 -2.07
CA VAL A 170 1.69 5.73 -1.12
C VAL A 170 0.44 5.39 -0.33
N ASP A 171 -0.03 4.15 -0.45
CA ASP A 171 -1.00 3.57 0.47
C ASP A 171 -0.34 3.31 1.83
N VAL A 172 -0.89 3.87 2.90
CA VAL A 172 -0.40 3.64 4.26
C VAL A 172 -1.44 2.90 5.07
N ILE A 173 -1.05 1.77 5.66
CA ILE A 173 -1.92 0.99 6.54
C ILE A 173 -1.28 0.92 7.92
N ILE A 174 -1.94 1.50 8.90
CA ILE A 174 -1.53 1.43 10.31
C ILE A 174 -2.32 0.34 11.01
N THR A 175 -1.63 -0.56 11.73
CA THR A 175 -2.28 -1.62 12.49
C THR A 175 -1.84 -1.60 13.95
N GLY A 176 -2.71 -2.04 14.85
CA GLY A 176 -2.38 -2.20 16.26
C GLY A 176 -3.25 -1.41 17.23
N PRO A 177 -3.01 -1.55 18.55
CA PRO A 177 -3.66 -0.77 19.58
C PRO A 177 -3.04 0.62 19.74
N SER A 178 -3.65 1.43 20.61
CA SER A 178 -3.09 2.70 21.10
C SER A 178 -2.78 3.73 20.00
N ILE A 179 -3.54 3.71 18.92
CA ILE A 179 -3.37 4.73 17.86
C ILE A 179 -3.77 6.09 18.42
N PRO A 180 -2.91 7.13 18.32
CA PRO A 180 -3.23 8.47 18.77
C PRO A 180 -4.49 9.03 18.09
N PRO A 181 -5.38 9.74 18.82
CA PRO A 181 -6.58 10.34 18.23
C PRO A 181 -6.27 11.32 17.08
N SER A 182 -5.16 12.03 17.16
CA SER A 182 -4.66 12.91 16.12
C SER A 182 -4.37 12.19 14.80
N VAL A 183 -3.79 10.97 14.88
CA VAL A 183 -3.53 10.12 13.73
C VAL A 183 -4.84 9.53 13.18
N MET A 184 -5.75 9.11 14.07
CA MET A 184 -7.08 8.63 13.65
C MET A 184 -7.89 9.69 12.91
N ALA A 185 -7.75 10.96 13.30
CA ALA A 185 -8.45 12.07 12.65
C ALA A 185 -7.96 12.37 11.23
N MET A 186 -6.77 11.89 10.87
CA MET A 186 -6.19 12.07 9.53
C MET A 186 -6.54 10.91 8.57
N ALA A 187 -7.06 9.81 9.10
CA ALA A 187 -7.27 8.60 8.31
C ALA A 187 -8.47 8.74 7.35
N ASP A 188 -8.30 8.23 6.14
CA ASP A 188 -9.38 8.11 5.16
C ASP A 188 -10.36 6.99 5.58
N GLN A 189 -9.85 5.96 6.26
CA GLN A 189 -10.63 4.84 6.75
C GLN A 189 -10.14 4.34 8.11
N VAL A 190 -11.07 4.11 9.05
CA VAL A 190 -10.79 3.49 10.35
C VAL A 190 -11.64 2.24 10.54
N THR A 191 -10.98 1.10 10.76
CA THR A 191 -11.62 -0.19 11.07
C THR A 191 -11.27 -0.60 12.49
N GLN A 192 -12.26 -0.73 13.35
CA GLN A 192 -12.09 -1.17 14.72
C GLN A 192 -12.52 -2.64 14.90
N LEU A 193 -11.56 -3.50 15.25
CA LEU A 193 -11.83 -4.89 15.56
C LEU A 193 -12.30 -5.03 17.00
N ARG A 194 -13.42 -5.73 17.20
CA ARG A 194 -13.94 -6.10 18.51
C ARG A 194 -13.92 -7.62 18.65
N ARG A 195 -13.51 -8.11 19.83
CA ARG A 195 -13.74 -9.52 20.15
C ARG A 195 -15.24 -9.70 20.38
N GLY A 196 -15.87 -10.62 19.65
CA GLY A 196 -17.20 -11.10 20.01
C GLY A 196 -17.16 -11.75 21.40
N LEU A 197 -18.19 -11.53 22.19
CA LEU A 197 -18.44 -12.24 23.45
C LEU A 197 -18.85 -13.65 23.13
#